data_04c9a11aa66d135d48cb96a036671dfe
#
_entry.id   04c9a11aa66d135d48cb96a036671dfe
#
_cell.length_a   1.000
_cell.length_b   1.000
_cell.length_c   1.000
_cell.angle_alpha   90.00
_cell.angle_beta   90.00
_cell.angle_gamma   90.00
#
_symmetry.space_group_name_H-M   'P 1'
#
loop_
_entity.id
_entity.type
_entity.pdbx_description
1 polymer ?
#
loop_
_entity_poly.entity_id
_entity_poly.type
_entity_poly.pdbx_seq_one_letter_code
_entity_poly.pdbx_strand_id
1 'polypeptide(L)'
;AEPPVVVGAGPGGPLCALALARCGARPILLERGKPVEERSMDVERFWSDGLLDTESNVQFGEGGAGAFSDGKLNTGTRDACHRFILRELVGHGAPESILYDAKPHVGTDYLHKALVSLRRELLELGCDIRFGHRVTGITLTGGSLTALEVMGPEGCYTLPTRRAVLALGNSARDTFEMLYAA
;
A
#
# COMPACT_ATOMS: atom_id res chain seq x y z
N ALA A 1 16.63 -15.66 6.99
CA ALA A 1 15.32 -16.02 6.41
C ALA A 1 14.97 -14.96 5.36
N GLU A 2 14.37 -15.39 4.26
CA GLU A 2 13.88 -14.46 3.23
C GLU A 2 12.85 -13.51 3.82
N PRO A 3 12.89 -12.19 3.50
CA PRO A 3 11.94 -11.23 4.02
C PRO A 3 10.52 -11.52 3.49
N PRO A 4 9.48 -11.31 4.30
CA PRO A 4 8.12 -11.32 3.79
C PRO A 4 7.91 -10.13 2.85
N VAL A 5 7.14 -10.33 1.77
CA VAL A 5 6.82 -9.27 0.81
C VAL A 5 5.36 -8.85 0.99
N VAL A 6 5.13 -7.55 1.05
CA VAL A 6 3.79 -6.95 1.05
C VAL A 6 3.59 -6.24 -0.29
N VAL A 7 2.54 -6.57 -1.01
CA VAL A 7 2.25 -6.05 -2.35
C VAL A 7 1.07 -5.09 -2.29
N GLY A 8 1.35 -3.84 -2.61
CA GLY A 8 0.41 -2.72 -2.59
C GLY A 8 0.56 -1.82 -1.36
N ALA A 9 0.66 -0.51 -1.58
CA ALA A 9 0.74 0.50 -0.53
C ALA A 9 -0.59 1.27 -0.34
N GLY A 10 -1.72 0.64 -0.66
CA GLY A 10 -3.03 1.06 -0.16
C GLY A 10 -3.09 0.93 1.37
N PRO A 11 -4.21 1.28 2.04
CA PRO A 11 -4.26 1.34 3.51
C PRO A 11 -3.84 0.04 4.21
N GLY A 12 -4.14 -1.11 3.61
CA GLY A 12 -3.83 -2.42 4.20
C GLY A 12 -2.36 -2.79 4.17
N GLY A 13 -1.63 -2.41 3.10
CA GLY A 13 -0.22 -2.80 2.92
C GLY A 13 0.72 -2.20 3.96
N PRO A 14 0.79 -0.86 4.09
CA PRO A 14 1.65 -0.21 5.08
C PRO A 14 1.35 -0.61 6.52
N LEU A 15 0.07 -0.78 6.89
CA LEU A 15 -0.31 -1.24 8.23
C LEU A 15 0.10 -2.70 8.48
N CYS A 16 0.00 -3.56 7.45
CA CYS A 16 0.53 -4.92 7.52
C CYS A 16 2.06 -4.92 7.66
N ALA A 17 2.75 -4.12 6.83
CA ALA A 17 4.20 -3.98 6.91
C ALA A 17 4.64 -3.46 8.29
N LEU A 18 3.90 -2.50 8.87
CA LEU A 18 4.16 -1.98 10.21
C LEU A 18 4.03 -3.08 11.29
N ALA A 19 2.97 -3.86 11.24
CA ALA A 19 2.78 -4.96 12.17
C ALA A 19 3.91 -5.98 12.07
N LEU A 20 4.33 -6.34 10.86
CA LEU A 20 5.46 -7.24 10.61
C LEU A 20 6.78 -6.64 11.12
N ALA A 21 7.03 -5.38 10.84
CA ALA A 21 8.27 -4.70 11.25
C ALA A 21 8.38 -4.58 12.77
N ARG A 22 7.30 -4.23 13.46
CA ARG A 22 7.24 -4.18 14.93
C ARG A 22 7.40 -5.56 15.58
N CYS A 23 7.11 -6.66 14.86
CA CYS A 23 7.41 -8.02 15.27
C CYS A 23 8.85 -8.46 14.93
N GLY A 24 9.71 -7.55 14.49
CA GLY A 24 11.11 -7.82 14.18
C GLY A 24 11.37 -8.39 12.79
N ALA A 25 10.34 -8.49 11.92
CA ALA A 25 10.55 -8.78 10.52
C ALA A 25 11.07 -7.52 9.80
N ARG A 26 11.70 -7.72 8.64
CA ARG A 26 12.09 -6.63 7.74
C ARG A 26 11.37 -6.81 6.41
N PRO A 27 10.08 -6.43 6.33
CA PRO A 27 9.30 -6.68 5.13
C PRO A 27 9.79 -5.81 3.97
N ILE A 28 9.58 -6.32 2.74
CA ILE A 28 9.67 -5.54 1.51
C ILE A 28 8.26 -5.12 1.15
N LEU A 29 8.02 -3.81 0.99
CA LEU A 29 6.74 -3.26 0.54
C LEU A 29 6.88 -2.81 -0.92
N LEU A 30 6.15 -3.45 -1.82
CA LEU A 30 6.11 -3.12 -3.24
C LEU A 30 4.86 -2.32 -3.55
N GLU A 31 5.02 -1.19 -4.24
CA GLU A 31 3.92 -0.38 -4.75
C GLU A 31 4.17 -0.06 -6.23
N ARG A 32 3.15 -0.30 -7.07
CA ARG A 32 3.26 -0.05 -8.51
C ARG A 32 3.33 1.43 -8.86
N GLY A 33 2.64 2.26 -8.09
CA GLY A 33 2.63 3.71 -8.27
C GLY A 33 3.72 4.42 -7.48
N LYS A 34 3.54 5.73 -7.35
CA LYS A 34 4.50 6.65 -6.73
C LYS A 34 4.17 6.94 -5.27
N PRO A 35 5.13 7.50 -4.49
CA PRO A 35 4.83 8.07 -3.18
C PRO A 35 3.80 9.20 -3.30
N VAL A 36 3.07 9.47 -2.22
CA VAL A 36 1.88 10.34 -2.24
C VAL A 36 2.17 11.76 -2.74
N GLU A 37 3.37 12.28 -2.50
CA GLU A 37 3.78 13.61 -2.94
C GLU A 37 3.89 13.70 -4.47
N GLU A 38 4.56 12.74 -5.10
CA GLU A 38 4.70 12.67 -6.56
C GLU A 38 3.38 12.28 -7.24
N ARG A 39 2.67 11.33 -6.62
CA ARG A 39 1.36 10.88 -7.08
C ARG A 39 0.35 12.03 -7.13
N SER A 40 0.40 12.99 -6.20
CA SER A 40 -0.46 14.16 -6.20
C SER A 40 -0.32 14.96 -7.49
N MET A 41 0.91 15.12 -7.99
CA MET A 41 1.16 15.80 -9.27
C MET A 41 0.59 15.03 -10.47
N ASP A 42 0.66 13.70 -10.46
CA ASP A 42 0.07 12.87 -11.53
C ASP A 42 -1.46 12.99 -11.55
N VAL A 43 -2.09 13.01 -10.37
CA VAL A 43 -3.54 13.17 -10.23
C VAL A 43 -3.99 14.57 -10.66
N GLU A 44 -3.27 15.62 -10.27
CA GLU A 44 -3.54 16.99 -10.72
C GLU A 44 -3.42 17.13 -12.23
N ARG A 45 -2.36 16.56 -12.84
CA ARG A 45 -2.16 16.55 -14.28
C ARG A 45 -3.28 15.80 -15.01
N PHE A 46 -3.77 14.71 -14.44
CA PHE A 46 -4.93 14.01 -15.02
C PHE A 46 -6.20 14.87 -14.98
N TRP A 47 -6.45 15.58 -13.88
CA TRP A 47 -7.64 16.43 -13.76
C TRP A 47 -7.57 17.70 -14.62
N SER A 48 -6.37 18.30 -14.79
CA SER A 48 -6.18 19.52 -15.59
C SER A 48 -6.08 19.24 -17.09
N ASP A 49 -5.29 18.23 -17.47
CA ASP A 49 -4.87 18.04 -18.85
C ASP A 49 -5.42 16.74 -19.48
N GLY A 50 -6.09 15.90 -18.68
CA GLY A 50 -6.59 14.58 -19.11
C GLY A 50 -5.48 13.53 -19.32
N LEU A 51 -4.26 13.79 -18.85
CA LEU A 51 -3.11 12.91 -19.02
C LEU A 51 -3.04 11.88 -17.88
N LEU A 52 -3.50 10.67 -18.17
CA LEU A 52 -3.50 9.56 -17.22
C LEU A 52 -2.13 8.84 -17.20
N ASP A 53 -1.51 8.76 -16.02
CA ASP A 53 -0.45 7.78 -15.73
C ASP A 53 -1.12 6.47 -15.28
N THR A 54 -0.94 5.38 -16.04
CA THR A 54 -1.61 4.10 -15.78
C THR A 54 -1.11 3.40 -14.51
N GLU A 55 0.09 3.73 -14.04
CA GLU A 55 0.70 3.15 -12.84
C GLU A 55 0.60 4.07 -11.61
N SER A 56 0.38 5.39 -11.81
CA SER A 56 0.29 6.37 -10.72
C SER A 56 -0.88 7.33 -10.96
N ASN A 57 -1.99 7.13 -10.25
CA ASN A 57 -3.25 7.84 -10.50
C ASN A 57 -4.16 7.80 -9.25
N VAL A 58 -5.46 8.08 -9.40
CA VAL A 58 -6.44 8.03 -8.30
C VAL A 58 -6.59 6.63 -7.69
N GLN A 59 -6.27 5.55 -8.43
CA GLN A 59 -6.40 4.17 -7.96
C GLN A 59 -5.09 3.60 -7.41
N PHE A 60 -3.97 3.87 -8.07
CA PHE A 60 -2.66 3.30 -7.79
C PHE A 60 -1.69 4.34 -7.22
N GLY A 61 -0.84 3.89 -6.30
CA GLY A 61 0.14 4.68 -5.56
C GLY A 61 -0.11 4.66 -4.06
N GLU A 62 0.80 5.26 -3.31
CA GLU A 62 0.78 5.28 -1.85
C GLU A 62 -0.56 5.83 -1.30
N GLY A 63 -1.12 5.12 -0.34
CA GLY A 63 -2.42 5.43 0.27
C GLY A 63 -3.63 4.90 -0.48
N GLY A 64 -3.43 4.31 -1.70
CA GLY A 64 -4.51 3.74 -2.50
C GLY A 64 -5.57 4.77 -2.90
N ALA A 65 -6.74 4.30 -3.34
CA ALA A 65 -7.83 5.17 -3.78
C ALA A 65 -8.36 6.12 -2.68
N GLY A 66 -8.17 5.77 -1.41
CA GLY A 66 -8.60 6.58 -0.27
C GLY A 66 -7.87 7.91 -0.13
N ALA A 67 -6.61 8.00 -0.60
CA ALA A 67 -5.79 9.19 -0.48
C ALA A 67 -6.30 10.38 -1.32
N PHE A 68 -7.11 10.13 -2.34
CA PHE A 68 -7.69 11.14 -3.23
C PHE A 68 -9.23 11.09 -3.28
N SER A 69 -9.84 10.53 -2.24
CA SER A 69 -11.28 10.52 -2.03
C SER A 69 -11.71 11.63 -1.09
N ASP A 70 -12.92 11.54 -0.55
CA ASP A 70 -13.44 12.49 0.44
C ASP A 70 -12.88 12.30 1.87
N GLY A 71 -11.93 11.39 2.06
CA GLY A 71 -11.29 11.15 3.36
C GLY A 71 -12.14 10.43 4.40
N LYS A 72 -13.27 9.85 4.00
CA LYS A 72 -14.11 9.05 4.89
C LYS A 72 -13.48 7.68 5.15
N LEU A 73 -13.42 7.30 6.41
CA LEU A 73 -13.01 5.97 6.85
C LEU A 73 -14.24 5.12 7.13
N ASN A 74 -14.84 4.56 6.08
CA ASN A 74 -15.95 3.63 6.21
C ASN A 74 -15.44 2.19 6.14
N THR A 75 -15.76 1.40 7.15
CA THR A 75 -15.54 -0.06 7.13
C THR A 75 -16.85 -0.78 7.36
N GLY A 76 -17.10 -1.85 6.60
CA GLY A 76 -18.25 -2.75 6.82
C GLY A 76 -18.02 -3.77 7.94
N THR A 77 -16.86 -3.76 8.59
CA THR A 77 -16.49 -4.70 9.63
C THR A 77 -16.53 -4.04 11.02
N ARG A 78 -16.82 -4.84 12.05
CA ARG A 78 -16.74 -4.45 13.47
C ARG A 78 -15.65 -5.26 14.18
N ASP A 79 -14.50 -5.40 13.54
CA ASP A 79 -13.36 -6.16 14.06
C ASP A 79 -12.58 -5.34 15.10
N ALA A 80 -11.93 -6.03 16.05
CA ALA A 80 -11.07 -5.40 17.04
C ALA A 80 -9.88 -4.66 16.41
N CYS A 81 -9.42 -5.11 15.24
CA CYS A 81 -8.35 -4.48 14.45
C CYS A 81 -8.74 -3.08 13.95
N HIS A 82 -10.04 -2.76 13.84
CA HIS A 82 -10.49 -1.42 13.45
C HIS A 82 -9.93 -0.33 14.38
N ARG A 83 -9.99 -0.57 15.70
CA ARG A 83 -9.45 0.37 16.69
C ARG A 83 -7.93 0.50 16.61
N PHE A 84 -7.22 -0.57 16.25
CA PHE A 84 -5.79 -0.51 15.98
C PHE A 84 -5.49 0.43 14.80
N ILE A 85 -6.17 0.25 13.67
CA ILE A 85 -5.99 1.08 12.47
C ILE A 85 -6.21 2.56 12.79
N LEU A 86 -7.30 2.91 13.48
CA LEU A 86 -7.59 4.30 13.85
C LEU A 86 -6.50 4.90 14.76
N ARG A 87 -6.01 4.14 15.74
CA ARG A 87 -4.92 4.57 16.61
C ARG A 87 -3.61 4.80 15.88
N GLU A 88 -3.28 3.93 14.92
CA GLU A 88 -2.11 4.13 14.07
C GLU A 88 -2.24 5.41 13.25
N LEU A 89 -3.38 5.65 12.64
CA LEU A 89 -3.61 6.90 11.89
C LEU A 89 -3.48 8.13 12.78
N VAL A 90 -4.02 8.11 14.01
CA VAL A 90 -3.86 9.20 14.97
C VAL A 90 -2.40 9.36 15.39
N GLY A 91 -1.71 8.28 15.69
CA GLY A 91 -0.27 8.29 16.00
C GLY A 91 0.60 8.91 14.90
N HIS A 92 0.12 8.84 13.66
CA HIS A 92 0.77 9.43 12.48
C HIS A 92 0.20 10.80 12.08
N GLY A 93 -0.65 11.41 12.90
CA GLY A 93 -1.10 12.79 12.72
C GLY A 93 -2.52 12.97 12.19
N ALA A 94 -3.32 11.91 12.12
CA ALA A 94 -4.75 12.06 11.89
C ALA A 94 -5.45 12.67 13.12
N PRO A 95 -6.60 13.35 12.96
CA PRO A 95 -7.33 13.95 14.07
C PRO A 95 -7.80 12.89 15.09
N GLU A 96 -7.65 13.18 16.39
CA GLU A 96 -8.10 12.27 17.46
C GLU A 96 -9.62 11.97 17.40
N SER A 97 -10.41 12.87 16.82
CA SER A 97 -11.86 12.71 16.68
C SER A 97 -12.24 11.40 15.99
N ILE A 98 -11.40 10.86 15.10
CA ILE A 98 -11.69 9.60 14.40
C ILE A 98 -11.79 8.39 15.33
N LEU A 99 -11.30 8.49 16.57
CA LEU A 99 -11.36 7.40 17.56
C LEU A 99 -12.77 7.22 18.16
N TYR A 100 -13.60 8.27 18.13
CA TYR A 100 -14.93 8.27 18.76
C TYR A 100 -16.05 8.75 17.84
N ASP A 101 -15.74 9.28 16.66
CA ASP A 101 -16.75 9.66 15.69
C ASP A 101 -17.46 8.43 15.12
N ALA A 102 -18.79 8.48 15.01
CA ALA A 102 -19.59 7.40 14.42
C ALA A 102 -19.32 7.20 12.92
N LYS A 103 -18.87 8.25 12.23
CA LYS A 103 -18.47 8.27 10.83
C LYS A 103 -17.16 9.03 10.70
N PRO A 104 -16.02 8.39 11.02
CA PRO A 104 -14.75 9.09 11.07
C PRO A 104 -14.38 9.64 9.69
N HIS A 105 -13.94 10.90 9.69
CA HIS A 105 -13.48 11.62 8.51
C HIS A 105 -12.09 12.19 8.79
N VAL A 106 -11.07 11.69 8.08
CA VAL A 106 -9.68 12.15 8.28
C VAL A 106 -9.42 13.44 7.51
N GLY A 107 -9.98 13.54 6.31
CA GLY A 107 -9.59 14.58 5.35
C GLY A 107 -8.31 14.22 4.59
N THR A 108 -8.22 14.62 3.33
CA THR A 108 -7.10 14.27 2.44
C THR A 108 -5.76 14.81 2.96
N ASP A 109 -5.72 16.04 3.43
CA ASP A 109 -4.48 16.68 3.92
C ASP A 109 -3.87 15.97 5.12
N TYR A 110 -4.71 15.56 6.08
CA TYR A 110 -4.26 14.80 7.24
C TYR A 110 -3.85 13.39 6.84
N LEU A 111 -4.57 12.78 5.90
CA LEU A 111 -4.26 11.44 5.41
C LEU A 111 -2.90 11.42 4.69
N HIS A 112 -2.60 12.41 3.84
CA HIS A 112 -1.29 12.53 3.20
C HIS A 112 -0.16 12.66 4.23
N LYS A 113 -0.33 13.51 5.26
CA LYS A 113 0.66 13.65 6.35
C LYS A 113 0.84 12.34 7.12
N ALA A 114 -0.25 11.65 7.40
CA ALA A 114 -0.21 10.35 8.09
C ALA A 114 0.52 9.29 7.26
N LEU A 115 0.31 9.24 5.94
CA LEU A 115 1.02 8.32 5.04
C LEU A 115 2.54 8.58 5.04
N VAL A 116 2.95 9.84 4.92
CA VAL A 116 4.38 10.22 4.96
C VAL A 116 5.01 9.86 6.31
N SER A 117 4.30 10.11 7.41
CA SER A 117 4.75 9.77 8.76
C SER A 117 4.89 8.27 8.95
N LEU A 118 3.90 7.49 8.50
CA LEU A 118 3.90 6.02 8.55
C LEU A 118 5.04 5.42 7.70
N ARG A 119 5.26 5.93 6.50
CA ARG A 119 6.39 5.53 5.64
C ARG A 119 7.73 5.78 6.33
N ARG A 120 7.90 6.90 7.03
CA ARG A 120 9.12 7.21 7.79
C ARG A 120 9.35 6.17 8.88
N GLU A 121 8.35 5.86 9.70
CA GLU A 121 8.46 4.82 10.73
C GLU A 121 8.83 3.46 10.12
N LEU A 122 8.19 3.08 9.02
CA LEU A 122 8.52 1.82 8.31
C LEU A 122 9.99 1.74 7.90
N LEU A 123 10.53 2.83 7.34
CA LEU A 123 11.94 2.90 6.95
C LEU A 123 12.86 2.83 8.18
N GLU A 124 12.54 3.51 9.27
CA GLU A 124 13.29 3.46 10.54
C GLU A 124 13.29 2.05 11.15
N LEU A 125 12.20 1.30 10.98
CA LEU A 125 12.09 -0.10 11.39
C LEU A 125 12.78 -1.09 10.43
N GLY A 126 13.38 -0.60 9.34
CA GLY A 126 14.14 -1.38 8.36
C GLY A 126 13.28 -2.08 7.32
N CYS A 127 12.08 -1.58 7.04
CA CYS A 127 11.29 -1.99 5.89
C CYS A 127 11.94 -1.46 4.59
N ASP A 128 12.02 -2.30 3.55
CA ASP A 128 12.44 -1.91 2.21
C ASP A 128 11.19 -1.52 1.41
N ILE A 129 11.02 -0.24 1.11
CA ILE A 129 9.85 0.29 0.40
C ILE A 129 10.25 0.63 -1.03
N ARG A 130 9.58 0.01 -2.01
CA ARG A 130 9.87 0.16 -3.44
C ARG A 130 8.65 0.67 -4.17
N PHE A 131 8.70 1.93 -4.60
CA PHE A 131 7.70 2.54 -5.49
C PHE A 131 8.07 2.32 -6.97
N GLY A 132 7.07 2.29 -7.86
CA GLY A 132 7.27 1.97 -9.26
C GLY A 132 7.56 0.48 -9.50
N HIS A 133 7.18 -0.41 -8.56
CA HIS A 133 7.44 -1.83 -8.63
C HIS A 133 6.13 -2.62 -8.65
N ARG A 134 5.81 -3.18 -9.81
CA ARG A 134 4.59 -3.97 -10.05
C ARG A 134 4.91 -5.45 -10.06
N VAL A 135 4.17 -6.24 -9.29
CA VAL A 135 4.23 -7.71 -9.36
C VAL A 135 3.53 -8.17 -10.64
N THR A 136 4.23 -8.93 -11.47
CA THR A 136 3.79 -9.41 -12.78
C THR A 136 3.69 -10.92 -12.86
N GLY A 137 4.19 -11.64 -11.85
CA GLY A 137 4.11 -13.09 -11.78
C GLY A 137 4.42 -13.64 -10.40
N ILE A 138 4.07 -14.91 -10.18
CA ILE A 138 4.45 -15.70 -9.01
C ILE A 138 5.10 -17.00 -9.46
N THR A 139 6.13 -17.42 -8.75
CA THR A 139 6.79 -18.71 -8.99
C THR A 139 6.43 -19.67 -7.86
N LEU A 140 5.83 -20.79 -8.22
CA LEU A 140 5.46 -21.85 -7.31
C LEU A 140 6.35 -23.10 -7.56
N THR A 141 6.83 -23.70 -6.48
CA THR A 141 7.56 -24.98 -6.53
C THR A 141 6.92 -25.94 -5.54
N GLY A 142 6.40 -27.05 -6.05
CA GLY A 142 5.69 -28.03 -5.22
C GLY A 142 4.48 -27.43 -4.48
N GLY A 143 3.76 -26.49 -5.10
CA GLY A 143 2.59 -25.80 -4.51
C GLY A 143 2.94 -24.72 -3.48
N SER A 144 4.22 -24.39 -3.28
CA SER A 144 4.67 -23.36 -2.37
C SER A 144 5.26 -22.17 -3.13
N LEU A 145 4.98 -20.96 -2.67
CA LEU A 145 5.59 -19.73 -3.20
C LEU A 145 7.10 -19.77 -2.98
N THR A 146 7.87 -19.48 -4.05
CA THR A 146 9.34 -19.40 -4.01
C THR A 146 9.86 -18.06 -4.48
N ALA A 147 9.13 -17.34 -5.33
CA ALA A 147 9.51 -16.01 -5.78
C ALA A 147 8.30 -15.21 -6.31
N LEU A 148 8.50 -13.90 -6.43
CA LEU A 148 7.64 -12.99 -7.21
C LEU A 148 8.45 -12.47 -8.40
N GLU A 149 7.80 -12.37 -9.57
CA GLU A 149 8.32 -11.64 -10.70
C GLU A 149 7.86 -10.18 -10.61
N VAL A 150 8.79 -9.25 -10.69
CA VAL A 150 8.54 -7.83 -10.44
C VAL A 150 9.06 -7.01 -11.60
N MET A 151 8.23 -6.14 -12.14
CA MET A 151 8.62 -5.07 -13.06
C MET A 151 8.94 -3.83 -12.24
N GLY A 152 10.19 -3.40 -12.27
CA GLY A 152 10.68 -2.16 -11.66
C GLY A 152 11.13 -1.15 -12.71
N PRO A 153 11.60 0.03 -12.29
CA PRO A 153 12.07 1.08 -13.20
C PRO A 153 13.24 0.65 -14.10
N GLU A 154 14.08 -0.27 -13.63
CA GLU A 154 15.25 -0.79 -14.36
C GLU A 154 14.94 -2.08 -15.15
N GLY A 155 13.70 -2.54 -15.13
CA GLY A 155 13.25 -3.76 -15.83
C GLY A 155 12.72 -4.84 -14.90
N CYS A 156 12.48 -6.02 -15.47
CA CYS A 156 11.99 -7.18 -14.73
C CYS A 156 13.09 -7.83 -13.89
N TYR A 157 12.72 -8.26 -12.69
CA TYR A 157 13.59 -9.06 -11.82
C TYR A 157 12.76 -10.07 -11.00
N THR A 158 13.44 -11.12 -10.55
CA THR A 158 12.86 -12.13 -9.66
C THR A 158 13.20 -11.78 -8.20
N LEU A 159 12.18 -11.72 -7.35
CA LEU A 159 12.31 -11.45 -5.92
C LEU A 159 12.03 -12.73 -5.12
N PRO A 160 13.06 -13.42 -4.59
CA PRO A 160 12.86 -14.61 -3.80
C PRO A 160 12.08 -14.31 -2.52
N THR A 161 11.01 -15.05 -2.28
CA THR A 161 10.24 -14.99 -1.05
C THR A 161 9.35 -16.22 -0.90
N ARG A 162 9.09 -16.63 0.33
CA ARG A 162 8.15 -17.70 0.66
C ARG A 162 6.84 -17.19 1.26
N ARG A 163 6.72 -15.89 1.46
CA ARG A 163 5.55 -15.26 2.10
C ARG A 163 5.25 -13.96 1.40
N ALA A 164 4.07 -13.88 0.82
CA ALA A 164 3.56 -12.65 0.22
C ALA A 164 2.18 -12.32 0.81
N VAL A 165 1.99 -11.05 1.14
CA VAL A 165 0.68 -10.49 1.51
C VAL A 165 0.22 -9.64 0.33
N LEU A 166 -0.94 -9.96 -0.22
CA LEU A 166 -1.50 -9.29 -1.37
C LEU A 166 -2.53 -8.25 -0.90
N ALA A 167 -2.14 -6.97 -0.91
CA ALA A 167 -2.96 -5.82 -0.53
C ALA A 167 -3.28 -4.94 -1.75
N LEU A 168 -3.70 -5.57 -2.85
CA LEU A 168 -3.76 -5.03 -4.22
C LEU A 168 -4.83 -3.96 -4.44
N GLY A 169 -5.87 -3.93 -3.57
CA GLY A 169 -7.08 -3.17 -3.87
C GLY A 169 -7.90 -3.81 -4.99
N ASN A 170 -9.10 -3.28 -5.24
CA ASN A 170 -10.05 -3.86 -6.21
C ASN A 170 -9.75 -3.48 -7.67
N SER A 171 -8.86 -2.55 -7.92
CA SER A 171 -8.59 -2.02 -9.27
C SER A 171 -7.45 -2.73 -10.00
N ALA A 172 -6.66 -3.58 -9.32
CA ALA A 172 -5.51 -4.29 -9.88
C ALA A 172 -5.93 -5.53 -10.68
N ARG A 173 -6.76 -5.34 -11.72
CA ARG A 173 -7.33 -6.43 -12.52
C ARG A 173 -6.28 -7.29 -13.19
N ASP A 174 -5.24 -6.66 -13.74
CA ASP A 174 -4.08 -7.30 -14.34
C ASP A 174 -3.39 -8.27 -13.36
N THR A 175 -3.24 -7.87 -12.10
CA THR A 175 -2.64 -8.73 -11.08
C THR A 175 -3.60 -9.86 -10.66
N PHE A 176 -4.90 -9.61 -10.60
CA PHE A 176 -5.88 -10.68 -10.35
C PHE A 176 -5.92 -11.70 -11.49
N GLU A 177 -5.87 -11.27 -12.75
CA GLU A 177 -5.79 -12.13 -13.92
C GLU A 177 -4.52 -12.99 -13.88
N MET A 178 -3.37 -12.39 -13.56
CA MET A 178 -2.10 -13.10 -13.38
C MET A 178 -2.18 -14.17 -12.28
N LEU A 179 -2.77 -13.83 -11.12
CA LEU A 179 -2.93 -14.77 -10.01
C LEU A 179 -3.89 -15.92 -10.35
N TYR A 180 -4.93 -15.63 -11.12
CA TYR A 180 -5.87 -16.65 -11.57
C TYR A 180 -5.24 -17.64 -12.58
N ALA A 181 -4.28 -17.19 -13.37
CA ALA A 181 -3.58 -18.00 -14.37
C ALA A 181 -2.43 -18.84 -13.78
N ALA A 182 -1.98 -18.57 -12.57
CA ALA A 182 -0.86 -19.25 -11.90
C ALA A 182 -1.31 -20.42 -11.04
#